data_fdffe5ce8a7df905b42ded50b4b5d4aa
#
_entry.id   fdffe5ce8a7df905b42ded50b4b5d4aa
#
_cell.length_a   1.000
_cell.length_b   1.000
_cell.length_c   1.000
_cell.angle_alpha   90.00
_cell.angle_beta   90.00
_cell.angle_gamma   90.00
#
_symmetry.space_group_name_H-M   'P 1'
#
loop_
_entity.id
_entity.type
_entity.pdbx_description
1 polymer ?
#
loop_
_entity_poly.entity_id
_entity_poly.type
_entity_poly.pdbx_seq_one_letter_code
_entity_poly.pdbx_strand_id
1 'polypeptide(L)'
;MSRPEGAPTPLPVIEEFEAAGALVGILIGSESDRERMDPAIEELNDRGISYELRVLSAHRDPRGVAEYASTAALRGVRVIIAGAGMAAALPGTAAAYTDLPVIGVPLTSSKSALGGLDAILAIVQMPPGVPVACVSLDGARNAAILASKILAQGGGYPGTPGRPLTQL
;
A
#
# COMPACT_ATOMS: atom_id res chain seq x y z
N MET A 1 8.87 8.60 -34.26
CA MET A 1 8.73 9.95 -33.71
C MET A 1 9.20 9.91 -32.27
N SER A 2 10.34 10.53 -31.97
CA SER A 2 10.92 10.59 -30.63
C SER A 2 10.13 11.53 -29.75
N ARG A 3 9.84 11.14 -28.52
CA ARG A 3 9.15 11.96 -27.52
C ARG A 3 10.00 13.18 -27.19
N PRO A 4 9.46 14.41 -27.12
CA PRO A 4 10.23 15.60 -26.76
C PRO A 4 10.78 15.47 -25.33
N GLU A 5 12.07 15.75 -25.15
CA GLU A 5 12.72 15.83 -23.84
C GLU A 5 12.03 16.91 -23.00
N GLY A 6 11.58 16.54 -21.80
CA GLY A 6 10.96 17.48 -20.84
C GLY A 6 9.44 17.45 -20.77
N ALA A 7 8.75 16.59 -21.50
CA ALA A 7 7.32 16.42 -21.29
C ALA A 7 7.05 15.77 -19.90
N PRO A 8 6.17 16.35 -19.07
CA PRO A 8 5.82 15.75 -17.78
C PRO A 8 5.29 14.33 -18.01
N THR A 9 5.76 13.40 -17.19
CA THR A 9 5.22 12.04 -17.18
C THR A 9 3.74 12.15 -16.85
N PRO A 10 2.83 11.56 -17.66
CA PRO A 10 1.42 11.55 -17.29
C PRO A 10 1.28 10.92 -15.90
N LEU A 11 0.54 11.59 -15.03
CA LEU A 11 0.17 11.01 -13.74
C LEU A 11 -0.46 9.64 -13.99
N PRO A 12 -0.10 8.60 -13.21
CA PRO A 12 -0.69 7.28 -13.38
C PRO A 12 -2.22 7.38 -13.32
N VAL A 13 -2.86 6.69 -14.25
CA VAL A 13 -4.33 6.68 -14.36
C VAL A 13 -4.91 6.29 -13.01
N ILE A 14 -5.80 7.12 -12.50
CA ILE A 14 -6.61 6.84 -11.32
C ILE A 14 -7.59 5.75 -11.76
N GLU A 15 -7.28 4.49 -11.48
CA GLU A 15 -8.24 3.42 -11.64
C GLU A 15 -9.01 3.25 -10.33
N GLU A 16 -10.28 3.61 -10.44
CA GLU A 16 -11.44 3.25 -9.63
C GLU A 16 -11.54 3.73 -8.18
N PHE A 17 -12.71 4.34 -7.97
CA PHE A 17 -13.30 4.95 -6.80
C PHE A 17 -12.65 6.27 -6.33
N GLU A 18 -12.88 7.34 -7.11
CA GLU A 18 -12.94 8.70 -6.57
C GLU A 18 -14.18 8.82 -5.66
N ALA A 19 -14.16 8.17 -4.51
CA ALA A 19 -14.95 8.63 -3.39
C ALA A 19 -14.16 9.78 -2.78
N ALA A 20 -14.72 10.99 -2.75
CA ALA A 20 -14.16 12.09 -1.98
C ALA A 20 -13.82 11.55 -0.56
N GLY A 21 -12.51 11.41 -0.24
CA GLY A 21 -12.05 10.93 1.04
C GLY A 21 -11.73 9.43 1.12
N ALA A 22 -10.90 8.88 0.24
CA ALA A 22 -10.32 7.55 0.46
C ALA A 22 -9.58 7.49 1.80
N LEU A 23 -9.93 6.53 2.66
CA LEU A 23 -9.29 6.37 3.97
C LEU A 23 -8.02 5.53 3.91
N VAL A 24 -7.92 4.64 2.94
CA VAL A 24 -6.76 3.76 2.73
C VAL A 24 -6.17 3.99 1.35
N GLY A 25 -4.87 4.24 1.29
CA GLY A 25 -4.11 4.25 0.05
C GLY A 25 -3.47 2.89 -0.19
N ILE A 26 -3.71 2.27 -1.35
CA ILE A 26 -3.06 1.03 -1.74
C ILE A 26 -2.05 1.34 -2.83
N LEU A 27 -0.79 0.96 -2.61
CA LEU A 27 0.30 1.10 -3.56
C LEU A 27 0.80 -0.27 -4.01
N ILE A 28 1.01 -0.44 -5.30
CA ILE A 28 1.64 -1.62 -5.89
C ILE A 28 2.76 -1.20 -6.85
N GLY A 29 3.85 -1.96 -6.89
CA GLY A 29 5.02 -1.63 -7.71
C GLY A 29 4.84 -1.91 -9.20
N SER A 30 3.89 -2.77 -9.55
CA SER A 30 3.60 -3.21 -10.92
C SER A 30 2.15 -3.70 -11.00
N GLU A 31 1.55 -3.60 -12.18
CA GLU A 31 0.23 -4.17 -12.44
C GLU A 31 0.20 -5.69 -12.20
N SER A 32 1.33 -6.38 -12.40
CA SER A 32 1.47 -7.81 -12.09
C SER A 32 1.27 -8.17 -10.61
N ASP A 33 1.31 -7.18 -9.71
CA ASP A 33 1.15 -7.37 -8.28
C ASP A 33 -0.33 -7.28 -7.85
N ARG A 34 -1.21 -6.81 -8.75
CA ARG A 34 -2.64 -6.56 -8.48
C ARG A 34 -3.34 -7.81 -7.93
N GLU A 35 -3.25 -8.93 -8.61
CA GLU A 35 -3.91 -10.18 -8.22
C GLU A 35 -3.57 -10.59 -6.76
N ARG A 36 -2.32 -10.36 -6.33
CA ARG A 36 -1.90 -10.66 -4.94
C ARG A 36 -2.43 -9.66 -3.93
N MET A 37 -2.80 -8.46 -4.39
CA MET A 37 -3.34 -7.41 -3.54
C MET A 37 -4.87 -7.35 -3.54
N ASP A 38 -5.56 -8.03 -4.47
CA ASP A 38 -7.03 -8.12 -4.53
C ASP A 38 -7.66 -8.56 -3.19
N PRO A 39 -7.08 -9.50 -2.41
CA PRO A 39 -7.64 -9.83 -1.09
C PRO A 39 -7.69 -8.67 -0.09
N ALA A 40 -6.84 -7.64 -0.26
CA ALA A 40 -6.96 -6.42 0.55
C ALA A 40 -8.14 -5.57 0.10
N ILE A 41 -8.36 -5.47 -1.21
CA ILE A 41 -9.46 -4.72 -1.81
C ILE A 41 -10.81 -5.34 -1.39
N GLU A 42 -10.93 -6.66 -1.50
CA GLU A 42 -12.12 -7.41 -1.06
C GLU A 42 -12.42 -7.14 0.42
N GLU A 43 -11.42 -7.25 1.28
CA GLU A 43 -11.59 -7.06 2.72
C GLU A 43 -11.98 -5.61 3.07
N LEU A 44 -11.43 -4.60 2.37
CA LEU A 44 -11.83 -3.20 2.56
C LEU A 44 -13.27 -2.96 2.10
N ASN A 45 -13.67 -3.54 0.96
CA ASN A 45 -15.04 -3.46 0.45
C ASN A 45 -16.03 -4.11 1.43
N ASP A 46 -15.72 -5.30 1.94
CA ASP A 46 -16.55 -6.03 2.91
C ASP A 46 -16.75 -5.21 4.21
N ARG A 47 -15.78 -4.36 4.56
CA ARG A 47 -15.83 -3.47 5.71
C ARG A 47 -16.41 -2.09 5.41
N GLY A 48 -16.75 -1.78 4.17
CA GLY A 48 -17.21 -0.46 3.74
C GLY A 48 -16.15 0.63 3.92
N ILE A 49 -14.86 0.29 3.82
CA ILE A 49 -13.74 1.24 3.93
C ILE A 49 -13.37 1.72 2.54
N SER A 50 -13.43 3.03 2.32
CA SER A 50 -13.02 3.67 1.07
C SER A 50 -11.50 3.60 0.88
N TYR A 51 -11.08 3.32 -0.34
CA TYR A 51 -9.66 3.23 -0.70
C TYR A 51 -9.39 3.83 -2.08
N GLU A 52 -8.12 4.14 -2.33
CA GLU A 52 -7.61 4.41 -3.66
C GLU A 52 -6.44 3.46 -3.96
N LEU A 53 -6.33 3.00 -5.21
CA LEU A 53 -5.24 2.15 -5.66
C LEU A 53 -4.36 2.90 -6.66
N ARG A 54 -3.03 2.80 -6.51
CA ARG A 54 -2.04 3.37 -7.43
C ARG A 54 -0.96 2.36 -7.77
N VAL A 55 -0.61 2.32 -9.05
CA VAL A 55 0.56 1.58 -9.53
C VAL A 55 1.74 2.53 -9.59
N LEU A 56 2.64 2.42 -8.61
CA LEU A 56 3.81 3.29 -8.45
C LEU A 56 5.05 2.46 -8.10
N SER A 57 6.05 2.48 -8.95
CA SER A 57 7.29 1.73 -8.71
C SER A 57 8.34 2.60 -8.04
N ALA A 58 8.76 2.24 -6.83
CA ALA A 58 9.82 2.96 -6.12
C ALA A 58 11.15 2.99 -6.89
N HIS A 59 11.44 1.98 -7.70
CA HIS A 59 12.67 1.91 -8.50
C HIS A 59 12.60 2.70 -9.81
N ARG A 60 11.41 2.79 -10.43
CA ARG A 60 11.23 3.40 -11.75
C ARG A 60 10.66 4.82 -11.68
N ASP A 61 9.87 5.10 -10.66
CA ASP A 61 9.24 6.40 -10.40
C ASP A 61 9.27 6.75 -8.90
N PRO A 62 10.47 6.93 -8.32
CA PRO A 62 10.59 7.27 -6.90
C PRO A 62 9.96 8.63 -6.56
N ARG A 63 9.92 9.57 -7.53
CA ARG A 63 9.29 10.88 -7.35
C ARG A 63 7.78 10.77 -7.23
N GLY A 64 7.14 9.95 -8.05
CA GLY A 64 5.69 9.69 -7.97
C GLY A 64 5.31 9.06 -6.63
N VAL A 65 6.14 8.15 -6.09
CA VAL A 65 5.91 7.60 -4.75
C VAL A 65 6.04 8.67 -3.67
N ALA A 66 7.07 9.53 -3.75
CA ALA A 66 7.28 10.62 -2.79
C ALA A 66 6.12 11.63 -2.82
N GLU A 67 5.68 12.04 -4.02
CA GLU A 67 4.55 12.95 -4.21
C GLU A 67 3.25 12.35 -3.67
N TYR A 68 2.98 11.08 -4.01
CA TYR A 68 1.81 10.38 -3.50
C TYR A 68 1.80 10.35 -1.97
N ALA A 69 2.87 9.89 -1.35
CA ALA A 69 2.94 9.69 0.09
C ALA A 69 2.87 11.01 0.87
N SER A 70 3.57 12.06 0.41
CA SER A 70 3.58 13.37 1.08
C SER A 70 2.25 14.12 1.00
N THR A 71 1.43 13.82 -0.01
CA THR A 71 0.11 14.46 -0.20
C THR A 71 -1.07 13.59 0.23
N ALA A 72 -0.84 12.33 0.58
CA ALA A 72 -1.89 11.35 0.90
C ALA A 72 -2.81 11.85 2.03
N ALA A 73 -2.24 12.35 3.12
CA ALA A 73 -3.01 12.89 4.26
C ALA A 73 -3.92 14.06 3.86
N LEU A 74 -3.50 14.91 2.92
CA LEU A 74 -4.28 16.05 2.42
C LEU A 74 -5.51 15.59 1.62
N ARG A 75 -5.46 14.40 1.01
CA ARG A 75 -6.58 13.79 0.29
C ARG A 75 -7.54 13.01 1.18
N GLY A 76 -7.22 12.88 2.49
CA GLY A 76 -8.05 12.14 3.45
C GLY A 76 -7.52 10.74 3.78
N VAL A 77 -6.44 10.28 3.14
CA VAL A 77 -5.83 8.99 3.46
C VAL A 77 -5.30 9.00 4.90
N ARG A 78 -5.55 7.92 5.62
CA ARG A 78 -5.16 7.72 7.03
C ARG A 78 -4.20 6.56 7.23
N VAL A 79 -4.15 5.63 6.29
CA VAL A 79 -3.26 4.46 6.30
C VAL A 79 -2.83 4.14 4.87
N ILE A 80 -1.57 3.82 4.66
CA ILE A 80 -1.06 3.34 3.38
C ILE A 80 -0.76 1.84 3.49
N ILE A 81 -1.26 1.04 2.53
CA ILE A 81 -0.87 -0.36 2.33
C ILE A 81 0.00 -0.41 1.08
N ALA A 82 1.20 -0.94 1.17
CA ALA A 82 2.11 -1.00 0.04
C ALA A 82 2.59 -2.44 -0.21
N GLY A 83 2.22 -2.99 -1.37
CA GLY A 83 2.62 -4.33 -1.80
C GLY A 83 3.83 -4.28 -2.73
N ALA A 84 4.87 -5.08 -2.45
CA ALA A 84 6.05 -5.18 -3.28
C ALA A 84 6.76 -6.52 -3.12
N GLY A 85 7.33 -7.00 -4.21
CA GLY A 85 8.18 -8.20 -4.22
C GLY A 85 9.65 -7.91 -4.47
N MET A 86 10.48 -8.93 -4.46
CA MET A 86 11.93 -8.85 -4.69
C MET A 86 12.60 -7.86 -3.70
N ALA A 87 13.29 -6.81 -4.19
CA ALA A 87 13.91 -5.77 -3.38
C ALA A 87 12.92 -4.84 -2.65
N ALA A 88 11.63 -5.05 -2.82
CA ALA A 88 10.47 -4.50 -2.10
C ALA A 88 10.65 -3.08 -1.48
N ALA A 89 11.24 -2.13 -2.24
CA ALA A 89 11.57 -0.80 -1.74
C ALA A 89 10.33 0.09 -1.52
N LEU A 90 9.19 -0.24 -2.14
CA LEU A 90 8.01 0.63 -2.17
C LEU A 90 7.47 0.99 -0.77
N PRO A 91 7.28 0.05 0.17
CA PRO A 91 6.77 0.40 1.50
C PRO A 91 7.70 1.34 2.27
N GLY A 92 9.01 1.05 2.25
CA GLY A 92 10.02 1.90 2.91
C GLY A 92 10.13 3.28 2.27
N THR A 93 10.07 3.35 0.93
CA THR A 93 10.07 4.64 0.21
C THR A 93 8.83 5.46 0.56
N ALA A 94 7.64 4.86 0.57
CA ALA A 94 6.43 5.57 0.97
C ALA A 94 6.53 6.08 2.42
N ALA A 95 6.98 5.23 3.35
CA ALA A 95 7.11 5.59 4.77
C ALA A 95 8.09 6.75 5.01
N ALA A 96 9.10 6.94 4.16
CA ALA A 96 10.05 8.04 4.28
C ALA A 96 9.44 9.43 3.93
N TYR A 97 8.27 9.47 3.30
CA TYR A 97 7.63 10.70 2.84
C TYR A 97 6.26 10.98 3.47
N THR A 98 5.89 10.25 4.53
CA THR A 98 4.61 10.47 5.20
C THR A 98 4.71 10.15 6.69
N ASP A 99 3.88 10.83 7.49
CA ASP A 99 3.65 10.49 8.91
C ASP A 99 2.49 9.49 9.08
N LEU A 100 1.84 9.07 7.98
CA LEU A 100 0.79 8.07 8.04
C LEU A 100 1.37 6.68 8.34
N PRO A 101 0.62 5.82 9.06
CA PRO A 101 0.99 4.42 9.19
C PRO A 101 1.13 3.76 7.83
N VAL A 102 2.26 3.07 7.61
CA VAL A 102 2.50 2.28 6.40
C VAL A 102 2.56 0.80 6.75
N ILE A 103 1.75 0.01 6.04
CA ILE A 103 1.69 -1.45 6.16
C ILE A 103 2.29 -2.04 4.89
N GLY A 104 3.41 -2.73 5.02
CA GLY A 104 4.08 -3.41 3.92
C GLY A 104 3.57 -4.84 3.76
N VAL A 105 3.24 -5.19 2.53
CA VAL A 105 2.87 -6.55 2.13
C VAL A 105 4.00 -7.12 1.27
N PRO A 106 4.82 -8.03 1.81
CA PRO A 106 5.81 -8.71 0.99
C PRO A 106 5.10 -9.64 0.01
N LEU A 107 5.44 -9.52 -1.29
CA LEU A 107 4.81 -10.29 -2.35
C LEU A 107 5.77 -11.31 -2.94
N THR A 108 5.25 -12.51 -3.22
CA THR A 108 5.98 -13.52 -3.98
C THR A 108 5.95 -13.19 -5.48
N SER A 109 6.97 -13.65 -6.19
CA SER A 109 7.01 -13.66 -7.65
C SER A 109 7.86 -14.83 -8.13
N SER A 110 7.79 -15.15 -9.40
CA SER A 110 8.69 -16.17 -10.03
C SER A 110 10.17 -15.77 -9.97
N LYS A 111 10.47 -14.50 -9.67
CA LYS A 111 11.82 -13.94 -9.56
C LYS A 111 12.27 -13.74 -8.12
N SER A 112 11.42 -14.04 -7.13
CA SER A 112 11.75 -13.88 -5.71
C SER A 112 12.86 -14.82 -5.30
N ALA A 113 13.82 -14.32 -4.54
CA ALA A 113 14.85 -15.13 -3.91
C ALA A 113 14.27 -15.81 -2.66
N LEU A 114 14.64 -17.08 -2.44
CA LEU A 114 14.24 -17.85 -1.25
C LEU A 114 12.72 -17.78 -0.96
N GLY A 115 11.91 -17.89 -2.02
CA GLY A 115 10.45 -17.93 -1.88
C GLY A 115 9.81 -16.65 -1.36
N GLY A 116 10.48 -15.50 -1.49
CA GLY A 116 9.96 -14.19 -1.03
C GLY A 116 10.60 -13.69 0.26
N LEU A 117 11.59 -14.37 0.82
CA LEU A 117 12.34 -13.91 1.99
C LEU A 117 13.05 -12.57 1.71
N ASP A 118 13.50 -12.35 0.46
CA ASP A 118 14.04 -11.08 -0.02
C ASP A 118 13.06 -9.90 0.22
N ALA A 119 11.79 -10.08 -0.12
CA ALA A 119 10.77 -9.05 0.09
C ALA A 119 10.48 -8.81 1.57
N ILE A 120 10.39 -9.88 2.37
CA ILE A 120 10.19 -9.76 3.83
C ILE A 120 11.33 -8.96 4.45
N LEU A 121 12.58 -9.33 4.17
CA LEU A 121 13.75 -8.67 4.74
C LEU A 121 13.87 -7.21 4.28
N ALA A 122 13.53 -6.90 3.04
CA ALA A 122 13.53 -5.53 2.53
C ALA A 122 12.49 -4.64 3.23
N ILE A 123 11.35 -5.19 3.63
CA ILE A 123 10.27 -4.45 4.27
C ILE A 123 10.48 -4.32 5.77
N VAL A 124 10.96 -5.37 6.45
CA VAL A 124 11.04 -5.39 7.91
C VAL A 124 12.27 -4.65 8.45
N GLN A 125 13.36 -4.55 7.67
CA GLN A 125 14.64 -3.96 8.10
C GLN A 125 14.67 -2.44 7.90
N MET A 126 13.72 -1.73 8.55
CA MET A 126 13.65 -0.27 8.48
C MET A 126 14.47 0.41 9.58
N PRO A 127 15.11 1.55 9.29
CA PRO A 127 15.87 2.31 10.27
C PRO A 127 14.95 2.99 11.31
N PRO A 128 15.46 3.34 12.50
CA PRO A 128 14.74 4.15 13.47
C PRO A 128 14.21 5.46 12.85
N GLY A 129 12.95 5.80 13.14
CA GLY A 129 12.29 6.99 12.63
C GLY A 129 11.47 6.78 11.35
N VAL A 130 11.65 5.66 10.64
CA VAL A 130 10.89 5.33 9.43
C VAL A 130 10.30 3.91 9.56
N PRO A 131 9.31 3.69 10.43
CA PRO A 131 8.75 2.36 10.66
C PRO A 131 7.83 1.92 9.53
N VAL A 132 7.85 0.63 9.22
CA VAL A 132 6.87 -0.05 8.37
C VAL A 132 6.35 -1.29 9.11
N ALA A 133 5.03 -1.42 9.26
CA ALA A 133 4.43 -2.64 9.79
C ALA A 133 4.43 -3.70 8.67
N CYS A 134 5.09 -4.84 8.90
CA CYS A 134 5.14 -5.92 7.92
C CYS A 134 4.13 -7.01 8.27
N VAL A 135 3.29 -7.40 7.31
CA VAL A 135 2.42 -8.57 7.42
C VAL A 135 3.08 -9.81 6.80
N SER A 136 2.42 -10.95 6.84
CA SER A 136 2.92 -12.19 6.23
C SER A 136 3.12 -12.06 4.72
N LEU A 137 3.93 -12.94 4.14
CA LEU A 137 4.11 -13.06 2.69
C LEU A 137 2.75 -13.29 2.01
N ASP A 138 2.47 -12.51 0.97
CA ASP A 138 1.17 -12.43 0.26
C ASP A 138 -0.02 -12.14 1.20
N GLY A 139 0.24 -11.52 2.36
CA GLY A 139 -0.75 -11.28 3.42
C GLY A 139 -1.62 -10.04 3.23
N ALA A 140 -2.03 -9.73 2.01
CA ALA A 140 -2.79 -8.53 1.65
C ALA A 140 -4.09 -8.36 2.47
N ARG A 141 -4.84 -9.44 2.69
CA ARG A 141 -6.05 -9.42 3.54
C ARG A 141 -5.73 -8.96 4.97
N ASN A 142 -4.66 -9.47 5.57
CA ASN A 142 -4.25 -9.06 6.91
C ASN A 142 -3.80 -7.60 6.97
N ALA A 143 -3.23 -7.06 5.90
CA ALA A 143 -2.91 -5.64 5.82
C ALA A 143 -4.19 -4.77 5.87
N ALA A 144 -5.24 -5.15 5.15
CA ALA A 144 -6.53 -4.47 5.20
C ALA A 144 -7.19 -4.56 6.59
N ILE A 145 -7.13 -5.74 7.23
CA ILE A 145 -7.63 -5.93 8.60
C ILE A 145 -6.84 -5.05 9.58
N LEU A 146 -5.51 -4.98 9.46
CA LEU A 146 -4.69 -4.12 10.31
C LEU A 146 -5.02 -2.64 10.08
N ALA A 147 -5.17 -2.21 8.82
CA ALA A 147 -5.58 -0.86 8.48
C ALA A 147 -6.94 -0.52 9.12
N SER A 148 -7.93 -1.42 9.05
CA SER A 148 -9.24 -1.22 9.68
C SER A 148 -9.16 -1.04 11.20
N LYS A 149 -8.27 -1.78 11.87
CA LYS A 149 -8.03 -1.65 13.31
C LYS A 149 -7.39 -0.31 13.67
N ILE A 150 -6.43 0.15 12.86
CA ILE A 150 -5.79 1.47 13.04
C ILE A 150 -6.84 2.59 12.89
N LEU A 151 -7.67 2.53 11.85
CA LEU A 151 -8.74 3.51 11.62
C LEU A 151 -9.74 3.56 12.77
N ALA A 152 -10.09 2.42 13.35
CA ALA A 152 -11.02 2.33 14.48
C ALA A 152 -10.49 3.03 15.74
N GLN A 153 -9.18 3.09 15.97
CA GLN A 153 -8.57 3.78 17.12
C GLN A 153 -8.58 5.30 16.97
N GLY A 154 -8.62 5.82 15.75
CA GLY A 154 -8.58 7.27 15.47
C GLY A 154 -9.89 8.01 15.67
N GLY A 155 -10.96 7.39 16.18
CA GLY A 155 -12.24 8.03 16.53
C GLY A 155 -13.07 8.58 15.35
N GLY A 156 -12.63 8.36 14.11
CA GLY A 156 -13.27 8.90 12.90
C GLY A 156 -13.95 7.88 12.00
N TYR A 157 -13.85 6.60 12.31
CA TYR A 157 -14.50 5.53 11.58
C TYR A 157 -15.44 4.77 12.50
N PRO A 158 -16.75 4.70 12.22
CA PRO A 158 -17.66 3.82 12.95
C PRO A 158 -17.27 2.38 12.57
N GLY A 159 -16.34 1.81 13.35
CA GLY A 159 -15.84 0.47 13.10
C GLY A 159 -16.99 -0.49 13.01
N THR A 160 -17.16 -1.15 11.86
CA THR A 160 -17.95 -2.37 11.80
C THR A 160 -17.33 -3.34 12.81
N PRO A 161 -18.06 -3.86 13.81
CA PRO A 161 -17.51 -4.83 14.74
C PRO A 161 -16.85 -5.94 13.92
N GLY A 162 -15.55 -6.10 14.08
CA GLY A 162 -14.82 -7.11 13.34
C GLY A 162 -15.49 -8.47 13.52
N ARG A 163 -15.58 -9.24 12.45
CA ARG A 163 -16.03 -10.63 12.51
C ARG A 163 -15.23 -11.33 13.63
N PRO A 164 -15.85 -11.96 14.62
CA PRO A 164 -15.15 -12.58 15.73
C PRO A 164 -14.13 -13.60 15.19
N LEU A 165 -12.92 -13.61 15.77
CA LEU A 165 -11.83 -14.54 15.39
C LEU A 165 -12.23 -16.02 15.49
N THR A 166 -13.35 -16.33 16.14
CA THR A 166 -13.93 -17.67 16.27
C THR A 166 -14.65 -18.19 15.02
N GLN A 167 -14.65 -17.43 13.91
CA GLN A 167 -15.28 -17.83 12.65
C GLN A 167 -14.27 -17.87 11.45
N LEU A 168 -12.98 -18.02 11.73
CA LEU A 168 -11.94 -18.31 10.73
C LEU A 168 -11.75 -19.82 10.58
#